data_dacef6b89f2be720fd2e75330a245204
#
_entry.id   dacef6b89f2be720fd2e75330a245204
#
_cell.length_a   1.000
_cell.length_b   1.000
_cell.length_c   1.000
_cell.angle_alpha   90.00
_cell.angle_beta   90.00
_cell.angle_gamma   90.00
#
_symmetry.space_group_name_H-M   'P 1'
#
loop_
_entity.id
_entity.type
_entity.pdbx_description
1 polymer ?
#
loop_
_entity_poly.entity_id
_entity_poly.type
_entity_poly.pdbx_seq_one_letter_code
_entity_poly.pdbx_strand_id
1 'polypeptide(L)'
;MPIPFEKVDLGYQKVFLAADAKKIMSGYNPESMDDRWFIYYEDSWVYFVRSWTGYHIFGFKLAVSPNGSANVIASWANRNIDEYQAKSKENDIQTINDLINGIFDVRSND
;
A
#
# COMPACT_ATOMS: atom_id res chain seq x y z
N MET A 1 2.04 -15.28 -7.42
CA MET A 1 1.53 -13.99 -6.96
C MET A 1 1.16 -14.06 -5.50
N PRO A 2 1.68 -13.21 -4.73
CA PRO A 2 1.50 -13.27 -3.28
C PRO A 2 0.22 -12.62 -2.77
N ILE A 3 -0.78 -12.43 -3.61
CA ILE A 3 -2.06 -11.87 -3.17
C ILE A 3 -2.75 -12.88 -2.25
N PRO A 4 -3.21 -12.46 -1.07
CA PRO A 4 -3.87 -13.37 -0.15
C PRO A 4 -5.14 -13.97 -0.76
N PHE A 5 -5.39 -15.22 -0.43
CA PHE A 5 -6.60 -15.87 -0.87
C PHE A 5 -7.84 -15.23 -0.24
N GLU A 6 -7.74 -14.91 1.05
CA GLU A 6 -8.82 -14.25 1.77
C GLU A 6 -8.54 -12.76 1.83
N LYS A 7 -9.34 -11.96 1.12
CA LYS A 7 -9.15 -10.52 1.05
C LYS A 7 -10.49 -9.82 0.83
N VAL A 8 -10.50 -8.52 1.06
CA VAL A 8 -11.67 -7.68 0.82
C VAL A 8 -11.25 -6.47 0.00
N ASP A 9 -12.13 -6.05 -0.90
CA ASP A 9 -11.91 -4.81 -1.65
C ASP A 9 -12.11 -3.62 -0.72
N LEU A 10 -11.18 -2.68 -0.77
CA LEU A 10 -11.22 -1.50 0.10
C LEU A 10 -11.92 -0.31 -0.52
N GLY A 11 -11.90 -0.19 -1.83
CA GLY A 11 -12.41 1.00 -2.47
C GLY A 11 -11.58 2.24 -2.17
N TYR A 12 -10.31 2.05 -1.85
CA TYR A 12 -9.41 3.17 -1.56
C TYR A 12 -9.25 4.03 -2.80
N GLN A 13 -9.45 5.33 -2.64
CA GLN A 13 -9.33 6.28 -3.75
C GLN A 13 -8.35 7.37 -3.36
N LYS A 14 -7.39 7.60 -4.22
CA LYS A 14 -6.34 8.57 -3.96
C LYS A 14 -5.67 8.94 -5.27
N VAL A 15 -5.32 10.21 -5.40
CA VAL A 15 -4.53 10.69 -6.54
C VAL A 15 -3.20 11.18 -6.00
N PHE A 16 -2.11 10.69 -6.59
CA PHE A 16 -0.77 11.10 -6.21
C PHE A 16 -0.17 11.98 -7.31
N LEU A 17 0.41 13.09 -6.91
CA LEU A 17 1.17 13.92 -7.85
C LEU A 17 2.38 13.14 -8.34
N ALA A 18 2.93 13.53 -9.49
CA ALA A 18 4.01 12.79 -10.14
C ALA A 18 5.19 12.52 -9.19
N ALA A 19 5.60 13.52 -8.41
CA ALA A 19 6.72 13.34 -7.49
C ALA A 19 6.43 12.32 -6.40
N ASP A 20 5.20 12.33 -5.88
CA ASP A 20 4.78 11.41 -4.83
C ASP A 20 4.61 10.00 -5.38
N ALA A 21 4.01 9.88 -6.56
CA ALA A 21 3.85 8.58 -7.22
C ALA A 21 5.21 7.92 -7.45
N LYS A 22 6.20 8.70 -7.86
CA LYS A 22 7.55 8.18 -8.07
C LYS A 22 8.16 7.63 -6.80
N LYS A 23 7.96 8.31 -5.68
CA LYS A 23 8.44 7.82 -4.38
C LYS A 23 7.80 6.48 -4.03
N ILE A 24 6.49 6.39 -4.17
CA ILE A 24 5.74 5.18 -3.82
C ILE A 24 6.15 4.02 -4.70
N MET A 25 6.31 4.25 -6.00
CA MET A 25 6.69 3.21 -6.94
C MET A 25 8.14 2.74 -6.74
N SER A 26 8.95 3.52 -6.04
CA SER A 26 10.31 3.10 -5.70
C SER A 26 10.33 2.08 -4.55
N GLY A 27 9.25 1.99 -3.81
CA GLY A 27 9.14 1.04 -2.72
C GLY A 27 9.91 1.45 -1.47
N TYR A 28 9.92 0.57 -0.49
CA TYR A 28 10.61 0.81 0.77
C TYR A 28 11.12 -0.52 1.32
N ASN A 29 12.42 -0.61 1.54
CA ASN A 29 13.06 -1.78 2.15
C ASN A 29 13.30 -1.52 3.64
N PRO A 30 13.00 -2.51 4.52
CA PRO A 30 13.30 -2.35 5.94
C PRO A 30 14.80 -2.15 6.15
N GLU A 31 15.15 -1.17 6.99
CA GLU A 31 16.55 -0.87 7.27
C GLU A 31 17.01 -1.45 8.59
N SER A 32 16.07 -1.87 9.44
CA SER A 32 16.38 -2.43 10.75
C SER A 32 15.27 -3.37 11.17
N MET A 33 15.47 -4.07 12.28
CA MET A 33 14.45 -4.95 12.84
C MET A 33 13.23 -4.18 13.35
N ASP A 34 13.36 -2.88 13.57
CA ASP A 34 12.23 -2.06 13.99
C ASP A 34 11.32 -1.70 12.83
N ASP A 35 11.77 -1.83 11.60
CA ASP A 35 10.95 -1.56 10.43
C ASP A 35 10.03 -2.74 10.17
N ARG A 36 8.75 -2.48 10.28
CA ARG A 36 7.73 -3.54 10.20
C ARG A 36 7.22 -3.77 8.79
N TRP A 37 7.52 -2.88 7.87
CA TRP A 37 6.93 -2.92 6.55
C TRP A 37 7.98 -2.97 5.46
N PHE A 38 7.68 -3.79 4.45
CA PHE A 38 8.37 -3.84 3.18
C PHE A 38 7.34 -3.49 2.13
N ILE A 39 7.64 -2.53 1.27
CA ILE A 39 6.71 -2.05 0.25
C ILE A 39 7.40 -2.16 -1.10
N TYR A 40 6.71 -2.76 -2.07
CA TYR A 40 7.27 -2.86 -3.41
C TYR A 40 6.19 -2.65 -4.46
N TYR A 41 6.65 -2.31 -5.67
CA TYR A 41 5.78 -2.01 -6.80
C TYR A 41 6.10 -2.99 -7.91
N GLU A 42 5.07 -3.65 -8.43
CA GLU A 42 5.22 -4.62 -9.51
C GLU A 42 3.92 -4.69 -10.30
N ASP A 43 4.02 -4.61 -11.62
CA ASP A 43 2.87 -4.77 -12.52
C ASP A 43 1.71 -3.83 -12.16
N SER A 44 2.03 -2.59 -11.87
CA SER A 44 1.08 -1.53 -11.49
C SER A 44 0.53 -1.66 -10.07
N TRP A 45 0.91 -2.67 -9.33
CA TRP A 45 0.45 -2.86 -7.96
C TRP A 45 1.50 -2.43 -6.95
N VAL A 46 1.06 -1.75 -5.89
CA VAL A 46 1.89 -1.45 -4.73
C VAL A 46 1.46 -2.42 -3.63
N TYR A 47 2.42 -3.19 -3.11
CA TYR A 47 2.17 -4.21 -2.11
C TYR A 47 2.78 -3.80 -0.78
N PHE A 48 2.01 -3.95 0.30
CA PHE A 48 2.44 -3.68 1.67
C PHE A 48 2.59 -5.02 2.37
N VAL A 49 3.82 -5.35 2.72
CA VAL A 49 4.18 -6.67 3.24
C VAL A 49 4.75 -6.50 4.65
N ARG A 50 4.35 -7.38 5.57
CA ARG A 50 4.98 -7.42 6.90
C ARG A 50 6.38 -7.97 6.76
N SER A 51 7.38 -7.17 7.14
CA SER A 51 8.78 -7.54 6.92
C SER A 51 9.20 -8.79 7.69
N TRP A 52 8.58 -9.02 8.84
CA TRP A 52 8.96 -10.16 9.69
C TRP A 52 8.33 -11.48 9.26
N THR A 53 7.15 -11.44 8.66
CA THR A 53 6.41 -12.65 8.29
C THR A 53 6.36 -12.89 6.79
N GLY A 54 6.53 -11.84 6.00
CA GLY A 54 6.37 -11.93 4.56
C GLY A 54 4.92 -11.96 4.09
N TYR A 55 3.98 -11.78 4.99
CA TYR A 55 2.57 -11.77 4.59
C TYR A 55 2.21 -10.45 3.91
N HIS A 56 1.49 -10.57 2.80
CA HIS A 56 0.99 -9.41 2.06
C HIS A 56 -0.30 -8.93 2.72
N ILE A 57 -0.29 -7.72 3.24
CA ILE A 57 -1.39 -7.20 4.05
C ILE A 57 -2.31 -6.28 3.25
N PHE A 58 -1.73 -5.39 2.45
CA PHE A 58 -2.50 -4.48 1.61
C PHE A 58 -1.93 -4.44 0.21
N GLY A 59 -2.78 -4.07 -0.75
CA GLY A 59 -2.32 -3.78 -2.10
C GLY A 59 -3.23 -2.75 -2.74
N PHE A 60 -2.65 -1.87 -3.56
CA PHE A 60 -3.47 -1.02 -4.42
C PHE A 60 -2.83 -0.90 -5.79
N LYS A 61 -3.68 -0.76 -6.80
CA LYS A 61 -3.25 -0.68 -8.18
C LYS A 61 -3.29 0.76 -8.65
N LEU A 62 -2.24 1.18 -9.33
CA LEU A 62 -2.11 2.54 -9.83
C LEU A 62 -2.33 2.60 -11.34
N ALA A 63 -3.07 3.62 -11.76
CA ALA A 63 -3.13 4.01 -13.16
C ALA A 63 -2.29 5.27 -13.30
N VAL A 64 -1.21 5.18 -14.06
CA VAL A 64 -0.25 6.28 -14.19
C VAL A 64 -0.59 7.09 -15.46
N SER A 65 -0.73 8.39 -15.26
CA SER A 65 -1.03 9.31 -16.37
C SER A 65 0.25 9.71 -17.10
N PRO A 66 0.12 10.24 -18.34
CA PRO A 66 1.31 10.67 -19.09
C PRO A 66 2.18 11.70 -18.39
N ASN A 67 1.60 12.51 -17.49
CA ASN A 67 2.37 13.51 -16.73
C ASN A 67 3.04 12.91 -15.49
N GLY A 68 2.90 11.61 -15.26
CA GLY A 68 3.51 10.93 -14.13
C GLY A 68 2.65 10.84 -12.88
N SER A 69 1.55 11.58 -12.81
CA SER A 69 0.63 11.43 -11.67
C SER A 69 -0.04 10.06 -11.74
N ALA A 70 -0.56 9.59 -10.61
CA ALA A 70 -1.18 8.27 -10.55
C ALA A 70 -2.40 8.30 -9.66
N ASN A 71 -3.39 7.47 -10.01
CA ASN A 71 -4.57 7.32 -9.16
C ASN A 71 -4.81 5.85 -8.86
N VAL A 72 -5.36 5.59 -7.69
CA VAL A 72 -5.69 4.23 -7.25
C VAL A 72 -6.96 3.78 -7.95
N ILE A 73 -6.90 2.64 -8.64
CA ILE A 73 -8.05 2.11 -9.36
C ILE A 73 -8.56 0.80 -8.80
N ALA A 74 -7.83 0.18 -7.89
CA ALA A 74 -8.25 -1.03 -7.20
C ALA A 74 -7.46 -1.14 -5.91
N SER A 75 -8.03 -1.78 -4.91
CA SER A 75 -7.33 -1.96 -3.63
C SER A 75 -7.94 -3.13 -2.87
N TRP A 76 -7.13 -3.75 -2.02
CA TRP A 76 -7.59 -4.86 -1.19
C TRP A 76 -6.84 -4.88 0.14
N ALA A 77 -7.41 -5.55 1.12
CA ALA A 77 -6.76 -5.83 2.39
C ALA A 77 -6.92 -7.31 2.72
N ASN A 78 -5.90 -7.86 3.34
CA ASN A 78 -5.88 -9.26 3.78
C ASN A 78 -6.95 -9.48 4.85
N ARG A 79 -7.63 -10.61 4.77
CA ARG A 79 -8.65 -10.99 5.76
C ARG A 79 -8.40 -12.36 6.37
N ASN A 80 -7.22 -12.93 6.15
CA ASN A 80 -6.81 -14.14 6.85
C ASN A 80 -6.44 -13.75 8.28
N ILE A 81 -7.22 -14.21 9.25
CA ILE A 81 -7.08 -13.80 10.64
C ILE A 81 -5.74 -14.22 11.25
N ASP A 82 -5.13 -15.27 10.72
CA ASP A 82 -3.81 -15.72 11.18
C ASP A 82 -2.68 -14.85 10.65
N GLU A 83 -2.93 -14.09 9.59
CA GLU A 83 -1.92 -13.23 8.97
C GLU A 83 -2.10 -11.76 9.34
N TYR A 84 -3.34 -11.34 9.52
CA TYR A 84 -3.66 -9.94 9.79
C TYR A 84 -4.96 -9.84 10.57
N GLN A 85 -4.91 -9.19 11.72
CA GLN A 85 -6.10 -8.98 12.55
C GLN A 85 -6.73 -7.65 12.19
N ALA A 86 -7.57 -7.69 11.17
CA ALA A 86 -8.23 -6.51 10.65
C ALA A 86 -9.31 -6.01 11.61
N LYS A 87 -9.53 -4.70 11.62
CA LYS A 87 -10.60 -4.09 12.42
C LYS A 87 -11.76 -3.66 11.53
N SER A 88 -11.47 -2.90 10.47
CA SER A 88 -12.49 -2.40 9.56
C SER A 88 -11.82 -1.92 8.28
N LYS A 89 -12.62 -1.70 7.23
CA LYS A 89 -12.09 -1.11 5.99
C LYS A 89 -11.58 0.30 6.23
N GLU A 90 -12.29 1.09 7.03
CA GLU A 90 -11.88 2.45 7.36
C GLU A 90 -10.54 2.46 8.07
N ASN A 91 -10.34 1.52 8.98
CA ASN A 91 -9.06 1.40 9.68
C ASN A 91 -7.94 1.01 8.72
N ASP A 92 -8.22 0.12 7.76
CA ASP A 92 -7.23 -0.28 6.75
C ASP A 92 -6.82 0.90 5.88
N ILE A 93 -7.80 1.69 5.43
CA ILE A 93 -7.53 2.87 4.62
C ILE A 93 -6.69 3.88 5.40
N GLN A 94 -7.05 4.09 6.66
CA GLN A 94 -6.28 4.99 7.52
C GLN A 94 -4.85 4.51 7.68
N THR A 95 -4.66 3.20 7.87
CA THR A 95 -3.32 2.62 8.01
C THR A 95 -2.51 2.83 6.74
N ILE A 96 -3.11 2.60 5.57
CA ILE A 96 -2.42 2.82 4.30
C ILE A 96 -2.00 4.28 4.17
N ASN A 97 -2.90 5.22 4.48
CA ASN A 97 -2.58 6.64 4.43
C ASN A 97 -1.45 7.00 5.39
N ASP A 98 -1.49 6.48 6.61
CA ASP A 98 -0.45 6.75 7.61
C ASP A 98 0.90 6.23 7.15
N LEU A 99 0.93 5.04 6.55
CA LEU A 99 2.18 4.45 6.06
C LEU A 99 2.74 5.26 4.88
N ILE A 100 1.88 5.64 3.96
CA ILE A 100 2.32 6.44 2.81
C ILE A 100 2.88 7.79 3.28
N ASN A 101 2.18 8.46 4.18
CA ASN A 101 2.63 9.75 4.68
C ASN A 101 3.91 9.64 5.49
N GLY A 102 4.02 8.61 6.32
CA GLY A 102 5.17 8.45 7.19
C GLY A 102 6.41 7.93 6.49
N ILE A 103 6.25 6.96 5.58
CA ILE A 103 7.38 6.31 4.93
C ILE A 103 7.86 7.12 3.73
N PHE A 104 6.94 7.59 2.90
CA PHE A 104 7.28 8.27 1.65
C PHE A 104 7.24 9.78 1.74
N ASP A 105 6.83 10.30 2.89
CA ASP A 105 6.69 11.75 3.10
C ASP A 105 5.78 12.38 2.04
N VAL A 106 4.68 11.71 1.76
CA VAL A 106 3.68 12.21 0.83
C VAL A 106 2.71 13.07 1.60
N ARG A 107 2.55 14.31 1.16
CA ARG A 107 1.69 15.28 1.82
C ARG A 107 0.49 15.55 0.96
N SER A 108 -0.38 14.61 0.94
CA SER A 108 -1.58 14.74 0.16
C SER A 108 -2.58 15.63 0.89
N ASN A 109 -3.18 16.55 0.17
CA ASN A 109 -4.08 17.55 0.73
C ASN A 109 -5.52 17.24 0.47
N ASP A 110 -5.87 16.03 0.37
CA ASP A 110 -7.27 15.76 0.10
C ASP A 110 -8.08 15.37 1.25
#